data_6c0aa54cd8b73ff009feab4a2376cf5b
#
_entry.id   6c0aa54cd8b73ff009feab4a2376cf5b
#
_cell.length_a   1.000
_cell.length_b   1.000
_cell.length_c   1.000
_cell.angle_alpha   90.00
_cell.angle_beta   90.00
_cell.angle_gamma   90.00
#
_symmetry.space_group_name_H-M   'P 1'
#
loop_
_entity.id
_entity.type
_entity.pdbx_description
1 polymer ?
#
loop_
_entity_poly.entity_id
_entity_poly.type
_entity_poly.pdbx_seq_one_letter_code
_entity_poly.pdbx_strand_id
1 'polypeptide(L)'
;EVIMANDIVDAFTIDKIGELVMSLAKKMRMNGTLVLGGTDIRLLCKAIVNDQITEQEGSNIISTLSSASNLALLKSALEGVGLSVLSTQITGIHYEVTAKRG
;
A
#
# COMPACT_ATOMS: atom_id res chain seq x y z
N GLU A 1 -19.71 5.77 0.76
CA GLU A 1 -18.79 5.79 1.89
C GLU A 1 -17.34 5.74 1.41
N VAL A 2 -16.44 6.32 2.17
CA VAL A 2 -15.02 6.31 1.87
C VAL A 2 -14.27 5.81 3.11
N ILE A 3 -13.44 4.78 2.92
CA ILE A 3 -12.55 4.29 3.96
C ILE A 3 -11.13 4.68 3.57
N MET A 4 -10.44 5.42 4.44
CA MET A 4 -9.07 5.85 4.19
C MET A 4 -8.13 5.23 5.23
N ALA A 5 -7.06 4.62 4.76
CA ALA A 5 -6.07 3.97 5.60
C ALA A 5 -4.67 4.17 5.02
N ASN A 6 -4.19 5.42 5.07
CA ASN A 6 -2.86 5.79 4.58
C ASN A 6 -1.78 5.15 5.45
N ASP A 7 -0.75 4.60 4.80
CA ASP A 7 0.41 3.98 5.44
C ASP A 7 0.11 2.79 6.34
N ILE A 8 -1.12 2.31 6.38
CA ILE A 8 -1.50 1.17 7.21
C ILE A 8 -0.81 -0.13 6.74
N VAL A 9 -0.55 -0.23 5.43
CA VAL A 9 0.08 -1.43 4.84
C VAL A 9 1.47 -1.67 5.42
N ASP A 10 2.20 -0.60 5.77
CA ASP A 10 3.54 -0.70 6.34
C ASP A 10 3.56 -1.40 7.72
N ALA A 11 2.44 -1.39 8.42
CA ALA A 11 2.32 -2.01 9.75
C ALA A 11 2.02 -3.51 9.71
N PHE A 12 1.77 -4.08 8.53
CA PHE A 12 1.42 -5.49 8.36
C PHE A 12 2.50 -6.24 7.62
N THR A 13 2.73 -7.50 8.03
CA THR A 13 3.63 -8.40 7.29
C THR A 13 2.97 -8.79 5.96
N ILE A 14 3.79 -9.28 5.01
CA ILE A 14 3.28 -9.71 3.70
C ILE A 14 2.12 -10.70 3.85
N ASP A 15 2.23 -11.65 4.78
CA ASP A 15 1.20 -12.66 5.01
C ASP A 15 -0.11 -12.06 5.52
N LYS A 16 -0.04 -10.95 6.21
CA LYS A 16 -1.20 -10.28 6.81
C LYS A 16 -1.90 -9.29 5.89
N ILE A 17 -1.22 -8.83 4.84
CA ILE A 17 -1.79 -7.86 3.90
C ILE A 17 -3.05 -8.43 3.22
N GLY A 18 -3.00 -9.69 2.82
CA GLY A 18 -4.16 -10.36 2.21
C GLY A 18 -5.36 -10.42 3.16
N GLU A 19 -5.11 -10.73 4.43
CA GLU A 19 -6.16 -10.77 5.46
C GLU A 19 -6.73 -9.37 5.72
N LEU A 20 -5.87 -8.36 5.76
CA LEU A 20 -6.29 -6.96 5.94
C LEU A 20 -7.22 -6.54 4.81
N VAL A 21 -6.83 -6.76 3.58
CA VAL A 21 -7.60 -6.37 2.40
C VAL A 21 -8.95 -7.08 2.36
N MET A 22 -8.95 -8.38 2.67
CA MET A 22 -10.19 -9.17 2.73
C MET A 22 -11.13 -8.64 3.82
N SER A 23 -10.61 -8.33 5.00
CA SER A 23 -11.38 -7.79 6.11
C SER A 23 -12.00 -6.44 5.74
N LEU A 24 -11.23 -5.55 5.12
CA LEU A 24 -11.72 -4.25 4.70
C LEU A 24 -12.79 -4.39 3.61
N ALA A 25 -12.59 -5.29 2.65
CA ALA A 25 -13.56 -5.53 1.59
C ALA A 25 -14.90 -5.98 2.14
N LYS A 26 -14.90 -6.83 3.16
CA LYS A 26 -16.14 -7.31 3.81
C LYS A 26 -16.91 -6.20 4.51
N LYS A 27 -16.19 -5.18 5.01
CA LYS A 27 -16.81 -4.05 5.72
C LYS A 27 -17.32 -2.96 4.79
N MET A 28 -16.91 -2.99 3.53
CA MET A 28 -17.33 -2.00 2.55
C MET A 28 -18.76 -2.24 2.09
N ARG A 29 -19.52 -1.14 1.93
CA ARG A 29 -20.83 -1.18 1.30
C ARG A 29 -20.67 -1.20 -0.22
N MET A 30 -21.69 -1.63 -0.91
CA MET A 30 -21.76 -1.52 -2.38
C MET A 30 -21.52 -0.06 -2.78
N ASN A 31 -20.70 0.13 -3.79
CA ASN A 31 -20.26 1.44 -4.28
C ASN A 31 -19.39 2.21 -3.28
N GLY A 32 -18.95 1.58 -2.20
CA GLY A 32 -18.01 2.18 -1.26
C GLY A 32 -16.61 2.31 -1.88
N THR A 33 -15.84 3.27 -1.41
CA THR A 33 -14.48 3.54 -1.89
C THR A 33 -13.49 3.30 -0.77
N LEU A 34 -12.39 2.63 -1.09
CA LEU A 34 -11.29 2.33 -0.18
C LEU A 34 -10.02 2.97 -0.71
N VAL A 35 -9.31 3.70 0.16
CA VAL A 35 -8.02 4.29 -0.15
C VAL A 35 -6.98 3.70 0.79
N LEU A 36 -6.02 2.98 0.24
CA LEU A 36 -4.91 2.38 0.99
C LEU A 36 -3.59 2.88 0.46
N GLY A 37 -2.61 2.98 1.34
CA GLY A 37 -1.28 3.40 0.95
C GLY A 37 -0.21 2.82 1.85
N GLY A 38 1.03 2.95 1.40
CA GLY A 38 2.21 2.50 2.12
C GLY A 38 3.47 3.00 1.47
N THR A 39 4.60 2.51 1.96
CA THR A 39 5.92 2.80 1.40
C THR A 39 6.24 1.74 0.34
N ASP A 40 6.57 2.19 -0.86
CA ASP A 40 6.95 1.27 -1.95
C ASP A 40 8.42 0.89 -1.82
N ILE A 41 8.68 -0.37 -1.50
CA ILE A 41 10.05 -0.85 -1.28
C ILE A 41 10.91 -0.73 -2.53
N ARG A 42 10.31 -0.86 -3.71
CA ARG A 42 11.06 -0.74 -4.97
C ARG A 42 11.54 0.69 -5.17
N LEU A 43 10.67 1.68 -4.89
CA LEU A 43 11.03 3.09 -5.00
C LEU A 43 12.02 3.49 -3.92
N LEU A 44 11.90 2.94 -2.71
CA LEU A 44 12.84 3.19 -1.63
C LEU A 44 14.23 2.69 -2.01
N CYS A 45 14.35 1.47 -2.51
CA CYS A 45 15.63 0.91 -2.95
C CYS A 45 16.24 1.73 -4.08
N LYS A 46 15.41 2.16 -5.04
CA LYS A 46 15.85 3.00 -6.15
C LYS A 46 16.37 4.36 -5.67
N ALA A 47 15.69 4.96 -4.70
CA ALA A 47 16.11 6.23 -4.11
C ALA A 47 17.46 6.12 -3.40
N ILE A 48 17.71 5.00 -2.70
CA ILE A 48 19.00 4.74 -2.05
C ILE A 48 20.10 4.57 -3.11
N VAL A 49 19.85 3.77 -4.13
CA VAL A 49 20.83 3.51 -5.20
C VAL A 49 21.18 4.79 -5.96
N ASN A 50 20.22 5.69 -6.15
CA ASN A 50 20.41 6.95 -6.89
C ASN A 50 20.83 8.11 -5.99
N ASP A 51 21.21 7.85 -4.74
CA ASP A 51 21.64 8.86 -3.76
C ASP A 51 20.62 9.98 -3.50
N GLN A 52 19.34 9.71 -3.71
CA GLN A 52 18.27 10.65 -3.43
C GLN A 52 17.99 10.76 -1.93
N ILE A 53 18.28 9.69 -1.20
CA ILE A 53 18.24 9.66 0.27
C ILE A 53 19.53 9.02 0.77
N THR A 54 19.93 9.37 1.98
CA THR A 54 21.15 8.83 2.59
C THR A 54 20.92 7.39 3.07
N GLU A 55 22.00 6.66 3.29
CA GLU A 55 21.93 5.31 3.87
C GLU A 55 21.28 5.33 5.25
N GLN A 56 21.57 6.36 6.06
CA GLN A 56 20.99 6.49 7.38
C GLN A 56 19.48 6.71 7.29
N GLU A 57 19.01 7.57 6.39
CA GLU A 57 17.59 7.80 6.16
C GLU A 57 16.90 6.52 5.68
N GLY A 58 17.53 5.81 4.74
CA GLY A 58 17.02 4.54 4.23
C GLY A 58 16.89 3.50 5.34
N SER A 59 17.90 3.37 6.19
CA SER A 59 17.88 2.45 7.33
C SER A 59 16.75 2.78 8.30
N ASN A 60 16.54 4.06 8.59
CA ASN A 60 15.48 4.50 9.50
C ASN A 60 14.10 4.14 8.92
N ILE A 61 13.89 4.33 7.63
CA ILE A 61 12.63 3.98 6.98
C ILE A 61 12.42 2.46 6.99
N ILE A 62 13.43 1.69 6.59
CA ILE A 62 13.33 0.23 6.53
C ILE A 62 13.01 -0.36 7.91
N SER A 63 13.58 0.19 8.98
CA SER A 63 13.37 -0.31 10.33
C SER A 63 11.92 -0.15 10.81
N THR A 64 11.12 0.72 10.17
CA THR A 64 9.72 0.93 10.51
C THR A 64 8.76 0.06 9.70
N LEU A 65 9.26 -0.63 8.67
CA LEU A 65 8.42 -1.42 7.78
C LEU A 65 8.26 -2.85 8.30
N SER A 66 7.03 -3.34 8.31
CA SER A 66 6.72 -4.74 8.62
C SER A 66 6.68 -5.60 7.36
N SER A 67 6.65 -4.98 6.18
CA SER A 67 6.61 -5.70 4.90
C SER A 67 7.32 -4.93 3.80
N ALA A 68 7.84 -5.68 2.82
CA ALA A 68 8.41 -5.12 1.60
C ALA A 68 7.32 -4.98 0.54
N SER A 69 6.32 -4.14 0.83
CA SER A 69 5.19 -3.96 -0.08
C SER A 69 5.53 -2.99 -1.21
N ASN A 70 4.73 -3.03 -2.26
CA ASN A 70 4.81 -2.12 -3.37
C ASN A 70 3.44 -1.97 -4.01
N LEU A 71 3.31 -0.99 -4.92
CA LEU A 71 2.04 -0.68 -5.58
C LEU A 71 1.44 -1.90 -6.29
N ALA A 72 2.26 -2.65 -7.02
CA ALA A 72 1.78 -3.81 -7.77
C ALA A 72 1.23 -4.90 -6.86
N LEU A 73 1.88 -5.15 -5.73
CA LEU A 73 1.45 -6.15 -4.76
C LEU A 73 0.08 -5.78 -4.17
N LEU A 74 -0.09 -4.54 -3.74
CA LEU A 74 -1.35 -4.09 -3.17
C LEU A 74 -2.48 -4.09 -4.19
N LYS A 75 -2.20 -3.62 -5.41
CA LYS A 75 -3.17 -3.65 -6.50
C LYS A 75 -3.68 -5.06 -6.77
N SER A 76 -2.76 -6.03 -6.87
CA SER A 76 -3.13 -7.43 -7.07
C SER A 76 -3.96 -7.98 -5.91
N ALA A 77 -3.63 -7.63 -4.67
CA ALA A 77 -4.37 -8.07 -3.50
C ALA A 77 -5.80 -7.53 -3.51
N LEU A 78 -5.99 -6.26 -3.87
CA LEU A 78 -7.32 -5.64 -3.96
C LEU A 78 -8.16 -6.29 -5.05
N GLU A 79 -7.58 -6.51 -6.23
CA GLU A 79 -8.28 -7.18 -7.33
C GLU A 79 -8.62 -8.62 -6.99
N GLY A 80 -7.76 -9.30 -6.23
CA GLY A 80 -7.97 -10.68 -5.80
C GLY A 80 -9.16 -10.86 -4.87
N VAL A 81 -9.58 -9.81 -4.15
CA VAL A 81 -10.77 -9.87 -3.29
C VAL A 81 -12.01 -9.28 -3.97
N GLY A 82 -11.93 -8.99 -5.26
CA GLY A 82 -13.07 -8.54 -6.05
C GLY A 82 -13.32 -7.05 -6.09
N LEU A 83 -12.36 -6.25 -5.64
CA LEU A 83 -12.47 -4.80 -5.73
C LEU A 83 -11.93 -4.30 -7.08
N SER A 84 -12.50 -3.20 -7.56
CA SER A 84 -12.06 -2.56 -8.80
C SER A 84 -11.10 -1.42 -8.45
N VAL A 85 -9.88 -1.49 -8.94
CA VAL A 85 -8.90 -0.41 -8.73
C VAL A 85 -9.23 0.73 -9.69
N LEU A 86 -9.57 1.90 -9.12
CA LEU A 86 -9.96 3.08 -9.88
C LEU A 86 -8.76 3.93 -10.27
N SER A 87 -7.80 4.12 -9.35
CA SER A 87 -6.64 4.95 -9.59
C SER A 87 -5.51 4.56 -8.66
N THR A 88 -4.31 4.94 -9.07
CA THR A 88 -3.09 4.77 -8.29
C THR A 88 -2.32 6.08 -8.31
N GLN A 89 -1.62 6.37 -7.21
CA GLN A 89 -0.81 7.58 -7.11
C GLN A 89 0.50 7.26 -6.41
N ILE A 90 1.58 7.89 -6.87
CA ILE A 90 2.90 7.76 -6.26
C ILE A 90 3.37 9.15 -5.89
N THR A 91 3.82 9.31 -4.65
CA THR A 91 4.41 10.55 -4.14
C THR A 91 5.72 10.19 -3.45
N GLY A 92 6.86 10.51 -4.10
CA GLY A 92 8.17 10.12 -3.59
C GLY A 92 8.31 8.60 -3.55
N ILE A 93 8.49 8.05 -2.35
CA ILE A 93 8.57 6.60 -2.12
C ILE A 93 7.26 5.99 -1.64
N HIS A 94 6.22 6.82 -1.50
CA HIS A 94 4.91 6.38 -1.00
C HIS A 94 3.96 6.12 -2.16
N TYR A 95 3.08 5.14 -2.00
CA TYR A 95 2.04 4.86 -2.98
C TYR A 95 0.66 4.90 -2.32
N GLU A 96 -0.35 5.14 -3.15
CA GLU A 96 -1.74 5.16 -2.72
C GLU A 96 -2.59 4.51 -3.81
N VAL A 97 -3.51 3.65 -3.42
CA VAL A 97 -4.42 2.97 -4.33
C VAL A 97 -5.85 3.25 -3.90
N THR A 98 -6.66 3.67 -4.85
CA THR A 98 -8.10 3.88 -4.65
C THR A 98 -8.85 2.75 -5.33
N ALA A 99 -9.68 2.06 -4.58
CA ALA A 99 -10.49 0.93 -5.10
C ALA A 99 -11.95 1.10 -4.71
N LYS A 100 -12.83 0.46 -5.48
CA LYS A 100 -14.28 0.54 -5.29
C LYS A 100 -14.87 -0.85 -5.24
N ARG A 101 -15.87 -1.03 -4.37
CA ARG A 101 -16.68 -2.23 -4.31
C ARG A 101 -17.94 -2.02 -5.15
N GLY A 102 -18.16 -2.91 -6.11
CA GLY A 102 -19.36 -2.75 -6.92
C GLY A 102 -19.43 -3.65 -8.11
#